data_42729b6b7991e41f28e8e6acc3f6352c
#
_entry.id   42729b6b7991e41f28e8e6acc3f6352c
#
_cell.length_a   1.000
_cell.length_b   1.000
_cell.length_c   1.000
_cell.angle_alpha   90.00
_cell.angle_beta   90.00
_cell.angle_gamma   90.00
#
_symmetry.space_group_name_H-M   'P 1'
#
loop_
_entity.id
_entity.type
_entity.pdbx_description
1 polymer ?
#
loop_
_entity_poly.entity_id
_entity_poly.type
_entity_poly.pdbx_seq_one_letter_code
_entity_poly.pdbx_strand_id
1 'polypeptide(L)'
;MTRSSALTSYVDALVDRYTTERERRSDGPPPTNAGRFPRRWTLHLTYLAVDPQEAREHAVTYTEGLTILRPELPAGAALLSRADAWNHVEPVFCGRTGPDNEICMDVTGHPGFHRATGLGGLCWGDGDASQ
;
A
#
# COMPACT_ATOMS: atom_id res chain seq x y z
N MET A 1 -31.31 -3.14 -2.42
CA MET A 1 -30.61 -4.23 -3.11
C MET A 1 -29.85 -3.81 -4.35
N THR A 2 -30.06 -2.60 -4.80
CA THR A 2 -29.40 -2.09 -6.02
C THR A 2 -27.97 -1.58 -5.79
N ARG A 3 -27.56 -1.30 -4.56
CA ARG A 3 -26.21 -0.79 -4.25
C ARG A 3 -25.13 -1.85 -4.42
N SER A 4 -25.39 -3.10 -4.09
CA SER A 4 -24.40 -4.16 -4.18
C SER A 4 -24.11 -4.57 -5.62
N SER A 5 -25.10 -4.58 -6.51
CA SER A 5 -24.90 -4.92 -7.92
C SER A 5 -24.20 -3.78 -8.68
N ALA A 6 -24.45 -2.50 -8.31
CA ALA A 6 -23.76 -1.36 -8.92
C ALA A 6 -22.28 -1.33 -8.58
N LEU A 7 -21.90 -1.63 -7.33
CA LEU A 7 -20.51 -1.72 -6.90
C LEU A 7 -19.77 -2.88 -7.59
N THR A 8 -20.40 -4.04 -7.69
CA THR A 8 -19.83 -5.19 -8.37
C THR A 8 -19.58 -4.88 -9.85
N SER A 9 -20.56 -4.25 -10.52
CA SER A 9 -20.42 -3.82 -11.90
C SER A 9 -19.29 -2.80 -12.10
N TYR A 10 -19.14 -1.87 -11.17
CA TYR A 10 -18.06 -0.88 -11.22
C TYR A 10 -16.67 -1.54 -11.07
N VAL A 11 -16.53 -2.44 -10.11
CA VAL A 11 -15.30 -3.19 -9.88
C VAL A 11 -14.95 -4.04 -11.09
N ASP A 12 -15.94 -4.74 -11.65
CA ASP A 12 -15.75 -5.56 -12.86
C ASP A 12 -15.29 -4.70 -14.04
N ALA A 13 -15.88 -3.53 -14.23
CA ALA A 13 -15.47 -2.59 -15.27
C ALA A 13 -14.03 -2.10 -15.09
N LEU A 14 -13.60 -1.86 -13.85
CA LEU A 14 -12.21 -1.49 -13.53
C LEU A 14 -11.25 -2.64 -13.82
N VAL A 15 -11.58 -3.85 -13.42
CA VAL A 15 -10.77 -5.05 -13.68
C VAL A 15 -10.65 -5.29 -15.18
N ASP A 16 -11.73 -5.19 -15.93
CA ASP A 16 -11.71 -5.35 -17.39
C ASP A 16 -10.84 -4.30 -18.05
N ARG A 17 -10.96 -3.06 -17.64
CA ARG A 17 -10.12 -1.97 -18.17
C ARG A 17 -8.65 -2.22 -17.90
N TYR A 18 -8.32 -2.62 -16.68
CA TYR A 18 -6.94 -2.91 -16.29
C TYR A 18 -6.37 -4.10 -17.08
N THR A 19 -7.13 -5.16 -17.22
CA THR A 19 -6.73 -6.35 -17.97
C THR A 19 -6.52 -6.03 -19.45
N THR A 20 -7.45 -5.30 -20.07
CA THR A 20 -7.36 -4.88 -21.47
C THR A 20 -6.14 -3.99 -21.71
N GLU A 21 -5.88 -3.07 -20.80
CA GLU A 21 -4.72 -2.18 -20.91
C GLU A 21 -3.40 -2.93 -20.75
N ARG A 22 -3.36 -3.92 -19.87
CA ARG A 22 -2.21 -4.79 -19.69
C ARG A 22 -1.94 -5.63 -20.94
N GLU A 23 -2.97 -6.21 -21.52
CA GLU A 23 -2.87 -6.98 -22.77
C GLU A 23 -2.39 -6.11 -23.93
N ARG A 24 -2.93 -4.90 -24.04
CA ARG A 24 -2.52 -3.94 -25.07
C ARG A 24 -1.05 -3.58 -24.95
N ARG A 25 -0.52 -3.49 -23.73
CA ARG A 25 0.90 -3.21 -23.49
C ARG A 25 1.79 -4.39 -23.80
N SER A 26 1.29 -5.62 -23.63
CA SER A 26 2.06 -6.82 -23.92
C SER A 26 2.14 -7.14 -25.41
N ASP A 27 1.16 -6.67 -26.20
CA ASP A 27 1.14 -6.89 -27.65
C ASP A 27 1.94 -5.85 -28.46
N GLY A 28 2.44 -4.82 -27.78
CA GLY A 28 3.28 -3.82 -28.42
C GLY A 28 4.71 -4.33 -28.67
N PRO A 29 5.46 -3.69 -29.59
CA PRO A 29 6.86 -3.99 -29.74
C PRO A 29 7.58 -3.80 -28.41
N PRO A 30 8.58 -4.64 -28.05
CA PRO A 30 9.31 -4.48 -26.81
C PRO A 30 9.87 -3.05 -26.74
N PRO A 31 9.71 -2.37 -25.60
CA PRO A 31 10.21 -1.00 -25.48
C PRO A 31 11.70 -0.98 -25.79
N THR A 32 12.10 -0.08 -26.69
CA THR A 32 13.49 0.15 -27.07
C THR A 32 14.28 0.80 -25.93
N ASN A 33 14.03 0.35 -24.69
CA ASN A 33 14.68 0.86 -23.49
C ASN A 33 15.83 -0.04 -23.03
N ALA A 34 16.33 -0.89 -23.92
CA ALA A 34 17.51 -1.71 -23.64
C ALA A 34 18.68 -0.79 -23.24
N GLY A 35 19.13 -0.91 -21.98
CA GLY A 35 20.19 -0.08 -21.42
C GLY A 35 19.73 1.09 -20.55
N ARG A 36 18.44 1.29 -20.39
CA ARG A 36 17.93 2.30 -19.46
C ARG A 36 17.56 1.65 -18.13
N PHE A 37 18.06 2.21 -17.03
CA PHE A 37 17.68 1.77 -15.69
C PHE A 37 16.31 2.33 -15.31
N PRO A 38 15.44 1.52 -14.68
CA PRO A 38 14.17 2.02 -14.18
C PRO A 38 14.42 3.11 -13.14
N ARG A 39 13.61 4.17 -13.18
CA ARG A 39 13.64 5.26 -12.21
C ARG A 39 12.46 5.11 -11.27
N ARG A 40 12.62 5.62 -10.07
CA ARG A 40 11.53 5.63 -9.10
C ARG A 40 10.52 6.71 -9.43
N TRP A 41 9.26 6.34 -9.39
CA TRP A 41 8.14 7.25 -9.54
C TRP A 41 7.24 7.11 -8.33
N THR A 42 6.62 8.20 -7.91
CA THR A 42 5.68 8.20 -6.79
C THR A 42 4.30 8.56 -7.30
N LEU A 43 3.32 7.76 -6.95
CA LEU A 43 1.92 8.04 -7.21
C LEU A 43 1.31 8.66 -5.96
N HIS A 44 0.67 9.80 -6.12
CA HIS A 44 -0.07 10.47 -5.05
C HIS A 44 -1.55 10.22 -5.21
N LEU A 45 -2.21 9.68 -4.17
CA LEU A 45 -3.64 9.45 -4.14
C LEU A 45 -4.26 10.25 -3.01
N THR A 46 -5.31 11.00 -3.33
CA THR A 46 -6.03 11.80 -2.33
C THR A 46 -7.36 11.11 -2.02
N TYR A 47 -7.68 11.01 -0.73
CA TYR A 47 -8.93 10.41 -0.25
C TYR A 47 -9.43 11.18 0.96
N LEU A 48 -10.68 10.92 1.34
CA LEU A 48 -11.34 11.58 2.46
C LEU A 48 -11.31 10.69 3.70
N ALA A 49 -11.07 11.31 4.84
CA ALA A 49 -11.14 10.67 6.15
C ALA A 49 -11.61 11.71 7.17
N VAL A 50 -12.30 11.28 8.20
CA VAL A 50 -12.88 12.20 9.21
C VAL A 50 -11.84 12.67 10.22
N ASP A 51 -10.81 11.86 10.47
CA ASP A 51 -9.75 12.18 11.42
C ASP A 51 -8.42 11.50 11.00
N PRO A 52 -7.30 11.88 11.64
CA PRO A 52 -6.00 11.28 11.29
C PRO A 52 -5.93 9.77 11.50
N GLN A 53 -6.63 9.24 12.48
CA GLN A 53 -6.64 7.79 12.74
C GLN A 53 -7.29 7.03 11.60
N GLU A 54 -8.45 7.49 11.16
CA GLU A 54 -9.14 6.90 10.01
C GLU A 54 -8.30 7.02 8.74
N ALA A 55 -7.61 8.16 8.56
CA ALA A 55 -6.72 8.35 7.43
C ALA A 55 -5.58 7.32 7.41
N ARG A 56 -5.01 6.99 8.57
CA ARG A 56 -3.96 5.98 8.69
C ARG A 56 -4.48 4.57 8.40
N GLU A 57 -5.66 4.26 8.90
CA GLU A 57 -6.29 2.95 8.66
C GLU A 57 -6.62 2.75 7.18
N HIS A 58 -7.15 3.77 6.53
CA HIS A 58 -7.41 3.73 5.09
C HIS A 58 -6.11 3.61 4.28
N ALA A 59 -5.06 4.32 4.68
CA ALA A 59 -3.76 4.23 4.00
C ALA A 59 -3.20 2.81 4.04
N VAL A 60 -3.29 2.13 5.17
CA VAL A 60 -2.89 0.72 5.30
C VAL A 60 -3.71 -0.16 4.35
N THR A 61 -5.03 -0.01 4.37
CA THR A 61 -5.93 -0.80 3.53
C THR A 61 -5.64 -0.61 2.05
N TYR A 62 -5.47 0.63 1.60
CA TYR A 62 -5.16 0.94 0.19
C TYR A 62 -3.79 0.39 -0.21
N THR A 63 -2.79 0.53 0.65
CA THR A 63 -1.45 0.03 0.36
C THR A 63 -1.43 -1.50 0.26
N GLU A 64 -2.10 -2.18 1.18
CA GLU A 64 -2.23 -3.64 1.13
C GLU A 64 -2.95 -4.09 -0.14
N GLY A 65 -4.05 -3.43 -0.49
CA GLY A 65 -4.79 -3.72 -1.71
C GLY A 65 -3.95 -3.56 -2.96
N LEU A 66 -3.20 -2.47 -3.05
CA LEU A 66 -2.29 -2.23 -4.17
C LEU A 66 -1.20 -3.30 -4.25
N THR A 67 -0.68 -3.74 -3.12
CA THR A 67 0.35 -4.79 -3.06
C THR A 67 -0.18 -6.14 -3.53
N ILE A 68 -1.46 -6.44 -3.27
CA ILE A 68 -2.10 -7.64 -3.80
C ILE A 68 -2.16 -7.60 -5.33
N LEU A 69 -2.48 -6.45 -5.91
CA LEU A 69 -2.53 -6.26 -7.36
C LEU A 69 -1.15 -6.23 -7.99
N ARG A 70 -0.19 -5.62 -7.31
CA ARG A 70 1.17 -5.42 -7.81
C ARG A 70 2.17 -5.78 -6.71
N PRO A 71 2.53 -7.06 -6.57
CA PRO A 71 3.41 -7.52 -5.49
C PRO A 71 4.82 -6.91 -5.50
N GLU A 72 5.26 -6.33 -6.63
CA GLU A 72 6.55 -5.66 -6.73
C GLU A 72 6.58 -4.28 -6.06
N LEU A 73 5.43 -3.74 -5.64
CA LEU A 73 5.40 -2.45 -4.96
C LEU A 73 6.07 -2.54 -3.58
N PRO A 74 6.97 -1.58 -3.26
CA PRO A 74 7.61 -1.56 -1.94
C PRO A 74 6.65 -0.96 -0.90
N ALA A 75 5.69 -1.75 -0.44
CA ALA A 75 4.64 -1.30 0.49
C ALA A 75 5.21 -0.65 1.75
N GLY A 76 6.33 -1.16 2.27
CA GLY A 76 6.97 -0.60 3.45
C GLY A 76 7.49 0.83 3.29
N ALA A 77 7.61 1.32 2.06
CA ALA A 77 8.04 2.69 1.77
C ALA A 77 6.85 3.66 1.59
N ALA A 78 5.62 3.21 1.81
CA ALA A 78 4.44 4.06 1.68
C ALA A 78 4.44 5.17 2.72
N LEU A 79 4.08 6.38 2.27
CA LEU A 79 4.03 7.58 3.11
C LEU A 79 2.62 8.18 3.06
N LEU A 80 2.22 8.79 4.16
CA LEU A 80 0.95 9.50 4.30
C LEU A 80 1.21 10.95 4.61
N SER A 81 0.48 11.85 3.99
CA SER A 81 0.46 13.27 4.34
C SER A 81 -0.94 13.83 4.21
N ARG A 82 -1.20 14.98 4.83
CA ARG A 82 -2.38 15.75 4.48
C ARG A 82 -2.22 16.31 3.06
N ALA A 83 -3.32 16.41 2.34
CA ALA A 83 -3.30 16.92 0.96
C ALA A 83 -2.79 18.36 0.87
N ASP A 84 -2.96 19.15 1.93
CA ASP A 84 -2.51 20.55 2.01
C ASP A 84 -1.15 20.73 2.67
N ALA A 85 -0.48 19.64 3.07
CA ALA A 85 0.79 19.68 3.79
C ALA A 85 1.74 18.57 3.33
N TRP A 86 2.06 18.56 2.06
CA TRP A 86 2.91 17.52 1.45
C TRP A 86 4.33 17.45 1.99
N ASN A 87 4.81 18.51 2.64
CA ASN A 87 6.12 18.54 3.27
C ASN A 87 6.15 17.87 4.65
N HIS A 88 4.98 17.50 5.17
CA HIS A 88 4.86 16.79 6.46
C HIS A 88 4.33 15.38 6.19
N VAL A 89 5.25 14.46 5.92
CA VAL A 89 4.91 13.07 5.64
C VAL A 89 5.21 12.19 6.86
N GLU A 90 4.42 11.15 7.02
CA GLU A 90 4.68 10.09 7.99
C GLU A 90 4.65 8.73 7.31
N PRO A 91 5.40 7.73 7.79
CA PRO A 91 5.30 6.40 7.22
C PRO A 91 3.94 5.79 7.52
N VAL A 92 3.37 5.07 6.55
CA VAL A 92 2.09 4.35 6.72
C VAL A 92 2.26 3.19 7.68
N PHE A 93 3.35 2.45 7.55
CA PHE A 93 3.65 1.30 8.40
C PHE A 93 4.70 1.66 9.44
N CYS A 94 4.65 0.97 10.57
CA CYS A 94 5.59 1.14 11.67
C CYS A 94 7.05 1.03 11.22
N GLY A 95 7.37 0.01 10.42
CA GLY A 95 8.68 -0.13 9.80
C GLY A 95 9.81 -0.54 10.74
N ARG A 96 9.55 -0.81 12.01
CA ARG A 96 10.58 -1.28 12.93
C ARG A 96 11.07 -2.67 12.55
N THR A 97 12.38 -2.85 12.61
CA THR A 97 13.02 -4.11 12.25
C THR A 97 13.06 -5.04 13.46
N GLY A 98 12.65 -6.29 13.25
CA GLY A 98 12.73 -7.34 14.27
C GLY A 98 14.08 -8.04 14.30
N PRO A 99 14.24 -9.01 15.23
CA PRO A 99 15.51 -9.72 15.41
C PRO A 99 15.97 -10.52 14.19
N ASP A 100 15.04 -10.97 13.36
CA ASP A 100 15.35 -11.72 12.13
C ASP A 100 15.25 -10.86 10.87
N ASN A 101 15.42 -9.55 11.01
CA ASN A 101 15.33 -8.56 9.93
C ASN A 101 13.92 -8.41 9.32
N GLU A 102 12.89 -8.88 9.99
CA GLU A 102 11.52 -8.63 9.57
C GLU A 102 11.15 -7.17 9.84
N ILE A 103 10.26 -6.65 9.00
CA ILE A 103 9.80 -5.28 9.09
C ILE A 103 8.36 -5.28 9.60
N CYS A 104 8.08 -4.44 10.59
CA CYS A 104 6.72 -4.28 11.12
C CYS A 104 5.82 -3.64 10.07
N MET A 105 4.78 -4.35 9.68
CA MET A 105 3.80 -3.90 8.70
C MET A 105 2.47 -3.52 9.34
N ASP A 106 2.48 -3.23 10.63
CA ASP A 106 1.32 -2.65 11.30
C ASP A 106 1.32 -1.13 11.14
N VAL A 107 0.19 -0.50 11.45
CA VAL A 107 0.05 0.96 11.31
C VAL A 107 1.05 1.70 12.19
N THR A 108 1.55 2.83 11.71
CA THR A 108 2.45 3.69 12.49
C THR A 108 1.81 4.09 13.81
N GLY A 109 2.56 3.96 14.91
CA GLY A 109 2.09 4.32 16.24
C GLY A 109 1.12 3.31 16.86
N HIS A 110 1.02 2.11 16.33
CA HIS A 110 0.18 1.06 16.88
C HIS A 110 0.64 0.67 18.29
N PRO A 111 -0.29 0.31 19.20
CA PRO A 111 0.10 -0.24 20.49
C PRO A 111 0.51 -1.69 20.38
N GLY A 112 1.27 -2.17 21.35
CA GLY A 112 1.59 -3.58 21.49
C GLY A 112 2.76 -4.06 20.63
N PHE A 113 2.79 -5.34 20.37
CA PHE A 113 3.87 -6.00 19.64
C PHE A 113 3.96 -5.57 18.19
N HIS A 114 5.17 -5.58 17.67
CA HIS A 114 5.42 -5.44 16.24
C HIS A 114 5.07 -6.75 15.52
N ARG A 115 4.63 -6.63 14.29
CA ARG A 115 4.13 -7.78 13.53
C ARG A 115 4.60 -7.72 12.08
N ALA A 116 5.28 -8.79 11.65
CA ALA A 116 5.57 -8.97 10.24
C ALA A 116 4.37 -9.58 9.50
N THR A 117 4.27 -9.31 8.20
CA THR A 117 3.27 -9.93 7.35
C THR A 117 3.76 -11.27 6.80
N GLY A 118 2.83 -12.13 6.44
CA GLY A 118 3.11 -13.41 5.79
C GLY A 118 2.71 -14.61 6.63
N LEU A 119 2.84 -15.79 6.03
CA LEU A 119 2.58 -17.05 6.71
C LEU A 119 3.60 -17.25 7.83
N GLY A 120 3.12 -17.34 9.06
CA GLY A 120 3.97 -17.44 10.23
C GLY A 120 4.55 -16.12 10.70
N GLY A 121 3.88 -14.99 10.37
CA GLY A 121 4.32 -13.65 10.78
C GLY A 121 4.73 -13.61 12.24
N LEU A 122 5.99 -13.24 12.48
CA LEU A 122 6.54 -13.16 13.84
C LEU A 122 6.11 -11.87 14.51
N CYS A 123 5.85 -11.98 15.82
CA CYS A 123 5.60 -10.83 16.68
C CYS A 123 6.82 -10.63 17.58
N TRP A 124 7.18 -9.37 17.81
CA TRP A 124 8.30 -9.03 18.71
C TRP A 124 8.02 -7.71 19.42
N GLY A 125 8.82 -7.42 20.43
CA GLY A 125 8.71 -6.19 21.22
C GLY A 125 8.20 -6.46 22.63
N ASP A 126 8.03 -5.38 23.38
CA ASP A 126 7.67 -5.45 24.79
C ASP A 126 6.17 -5.20 25.05
N GLY A 127 5.34 -5.43 24.08
CA GLY A 127 3.90 -5.19 24.21
C GLY A 127 3.58 -3.72 24.37
N ASP A 128 2.67 -3.39 25.28
CA ASP A 128 2.17 -2.03 25.46
C ASP A 128 3.18 -1.04 26.03
N ALA A 129 4.30 -1.51 26.53
CA ALA A 129 5.23 -0.68 27.27
C ALA A 129 6.29 0.03 26.41
N SER A 130 6.42 -0.31 25.13
CA SER A 130 7.54 0.13 24.32
C SER A 130 7.17 1.13 23.22
N GLN A 131 6.44 2.11 23.57
CA GLN A 131 6.05 3.15 22.61
C GLN A 131 7.08 4.27 22.51
#